data_196d3b3419518d6041b2498656aac7c9
#
_entry.id   196d3b3419518d6041b2498656aac7c9
#
_cell.length_a   1.000
_cell.length_b   1.000
_cell.length_c   1.000
_cell.angle_alpha   90.00
_cell.angle_beta   90.00
_cell.angle_gamma   90.00
#
_symmetry.space_group_name_H-M   'P 1'
#
loop_
_entity.id
_entity.type
_entity.pdbx_description
1 polymer ?
#
loop_
_entity_poly.entity_id
_entity_poly.type
_entity_poly.pdbx_seq_one_letter_code
_entity_poly.pdbx_strand_id
1 'polypeptide(L)'
;MNLAASGIGISRLGQIAINAHDVERAAAFYQDALGLKLLFKAPPGLAFFDCGGVRLMLTRAEKPEFDHLSSVLYFAVADIRSAFGKMKESGVHFEDEPHLIARMPAHDLWMTFFRDSEGNLMGLMSEVPHAD
;
A
#
# COMPACT_ATOMS: atom_id res chain seq x y z
N MET A 1 7.75 -24.92 -9.67
CA MET A 1 8.30 -23.63 -9.98
C MET A 1 9.76 -23.72 -10.34
N ASN A 2 10.20 -23.01 -11.34
CA ASN A 2 11.51 -23.27 -11.88
C ASN A 2 12.32 -21.99 -12.09
N LEU A 3 12.83 -21.46 -11.02
CA LEU A 3 13.67 -20.26 -11.05
C LEU A 3 14.96 -20.49 -11.81
N ALA A 4 15.50 -21.69 -11.69
CA ALA A 4 16.78 -22.02 -12.32
C ALA A 4 16.71 -21.99 -13.85
N ALA A 5 15.51 -22.18 -14.43
CA ALA A 5 15.37 -22.26 -15.88
C ALA A 5 15.81 -20.98 -16.57
N SER A 6 15.59 -19.80 -15.96
CA SER A 6 15.98 -18.53 -16.54
C SER A 6 17.42 -18.13 -16.19
N GLY A 7 17.99 -18.74 -15.17
CA GLY A 7 19.31 -18.37 -14.67
C GLY A 7 19.33 -17.05 -13.90
N ILE A 8 18.20 -16.36 -13.76
CA ILE A 8 18.12 -15.07 -13.04
C ILE A 8 17.64 -15.25 -11.62
N GLY A 9 16.60 -16.05 -11.40
CA GLY A 9 16.16 -16.41 -10.07
C GLY A 9 15.37 -15.35 -9.32
N ILE A 10 14.65 -14.46 -10.03
CA ILE A 10 13.75 -13.52 -9.37
C ILE A 10 12.66 -14.33 -8.68
N SER A 11 12.50 -14.15 -7.36
CA SER A 11 11.58 -14.95 -6.56
C SER A 11 10.42 -14.14 -5.96
N ARG A 12 10.62 -12.84 -5.70
CA ARG A 12 9.59 -12.00 -5.08
C ARG A 12 9.97 -10.53 -5.17
N LEU A 13 9.00 -9.68 -4.87
CA LEU A 13 9.30 -8.27 -4.64
C LEU A 13 9.93 -8.14 -3.26
N GLY A 14 11.09 -7.48 -3.19
CA GLY A 14 11.74 -7.24 -1.92
C GLY A 14 11.40 -5.89 -1.32
N GLN A 15 11.23 -4.89 -2.18
CA GLN A 15 11.02 -3.53 -1.72
C GLN A 15 10.30 -2.71 -2.78
N ILE A 16 9.50 -1.76 -2.32
CA ILE A 16 8.80 -0.80 -3.16
C ILE A 16 9.09 0.59 -2.62
N ALA A 17 9.49 1.51 -3.50
CA ALA A 17 9.73 2.89 -3.13
C ALA A 17 8.45 3.71 -3.35
N ILE A 18 8.10 4.51 -2.35
CA ILE A 18 6.96 5.41 -2.41
C ILE A 18 7.50 6.83 -2.30
N ASN A 19 7.15 7.66 -3.29
CA ASN A 19 7.63 9.04 -3.34
C ASN A 19 6.94 9.89 -2.28
N ALA A 20 7.73 10.63 -1.50
CA ALA A 20 7.23 11.51 -0.47
C ALA A 20 8.08 12.77 -0.39
N HIS A 21 7.45 13.94 -0.48
CA HIS A 21 8.17 15.20 -0.29
C HIS A 21 8.47 15.43 1.19
N ASP A 22 7.55 15.03 2.05
CA ASP A 22 7.71 15.14 3.51
C ASP A 22 7.68 13.74 4.09
N VAL A 23 8.86 13.14 4.24
CA VAL A 23 8.99 11.76 4.70
C VAL A 23 8.49 11.59 6.13
N GLU A 24 8.72 12.58 7.01
CA GLU A 24 8.24 12.48 8.40
C GLU A 24 6.72 12.45 8.47
N ARG A 25 6.06 13.31 7.70
CA ARG A 25 4.59 13.31 7.64
C ARG A 25 4.07 12.02 7.02
N ALA A 26 4.71 11.57 5.96
CA ALA A 26 4.30 10.32 5.31
C ALA A 26 4.50 9.14 6.24
N ALA A 27 5.61 9.10 6.98
CA ALA A 27 5.86 8.02 7.93
C ALA A 27 4.77 7.97 8.99
N ALA A 28 4.35 9.13 9.52
CA ALA A 28 3.26 9.17 10.49
C ALA A 28 1.96 8.65 9.89
N PHE A 29 1.67 9.00 8.64
CA PHE A 29 0.47 8.51 7.95
C PHE A 29 0.48 6.99 7.82
N TYR A 30 1.58 6.43 7.33
CA TYR A 30 1.65 4.98 7.12
C TYR A 30 1.64 4.21 8.43
N GLN A 31 2.22 4.76 9.48
CA GLN A 31 2.22 4.14 10.79
C GLN A 31 0.87 4.28 11.49
N ASP A 32 0.33 5.48 11.56
CA ASP A 32 -0.82 5.79 12.40
C ASP A 32 -2.15 5.57 11.69
N ALA A 33 -2.27 6.02 10.44
CA ALA A 33 -3.53 5.90 9.71
C ALA A 33 -3.69 4.55 9.04
N LEU A 34 -2.60 3.98 8.50
CA LEU A 34 -2.65 2.66 7.85
C LEU A 34 -2.29 1.52 8.78
N GLY A 35 -1.66 1.81 9.91
CA GLY A 35 -1.30 0.78 10.88
C GLY A 35 -0.16 -0.13 10.46
N LEU A 36 0.70 0.31 9.54
CA LEU A 36 1.83 -0.50 9.12
C LEU A 36 2.96 -0.42 10.15
N LYS A 37 3.73 -1.50 10.23
CA LYS A 37 4.84 -1.58 11.18
C LYS A 37 6.05 -0.83 10.66
N LEU A 38 6.44 0.22 11.37
CA LEU A 38 7.68 0.93 11.08
C LEU A 38 8.86 0.06 11.48
N LEU A 39 9.78 -0.18 10.55
CA LEU A 39 10.99 -0.94 10.81
C LEU A 39 12.09 -0.04 11.33
N PHE A 40 12.41 1.02 10.59
CA PHE A 40 13.40 1.99 11.02
C PHE A 40 13.38 3.20 10.08
N LYS A 41 13.98 4.28 10.53
CA LYS A 41 14.25 5.46 9.73
C LYS A 41 15.75 5.59 9.52
N ALA A 42 16.15 6.12 8.38
CA ALA A 42 17.56 6.28 8.05
C ALA A 42 17.81 7.67 7.47
N PRO A 43 18.93 8.31 7.82
CA PRO A 43 19.29 9.56 7.15
C PRO A 43 19.60 9.31 5.68
N PRO A 44 19.39 10.29 4.80
CA PRO A 44 18.96 11.67 5.08
C PRO A 44 17.44 11.87 5.09
N GLY A 45 16.64 10.87 4.92
CA GLY A 45 15.20 11.03 4.92
C GLY A 45 14.54 9.82 4.31
N LEU A 46 14.74 8.68 4.93
CA LEU A 46 14.13 7.41 4.53
C LEU A 46 13.36 6.85 5.70
N ALA A 47 12.22 6.21 5.39
CA ALA A 47 11.47 5.46 6.38
C ALA A 47 11.06 4.14 5.76
N PHE A 48 11.21 3.06 6.53
CA PHE A 48 10.99 1.71 6.05
C PHE A 48 9.90 1.02 6.86
N PHE A 49 8.97 0.38 6.15
CA PHE A 49 7.84 -0.32 6.75
C PHE A 49 7.79 -1.75 6.26
N ASP A 50 7.28 -2.64 7.10
CA ASP A 50 7.00 -4.02 6.68
C ASP A 50 5.55 -4.11 6.23
N CYS A 51 5.33 -4.73 5.08
CA CYS A 51 4.00 -5.00 4.57
C CYS A 51 3.98 -6.42 4.02
N GLY A 52 3.67 -7.38 4.88
CA GLY A 52 3.57 -8.78 4.48
C GLY A 52 4.85 -9.36 3.90
N GLY A 53 6.01 -8.92 4.39
CA GLY A 53 7.30 -9.37 3.89
C GLY A 53 7.87 -8.54 2.75
N VAL A 54 7.09 -7.61 2.20
CA VAL A 54 7.58 -6.62 1.24
C VAL A 54 7.88 -5.33 2.01
N ARG A 55 9.08 -4.80 1.82
CA ARG A 55 9.46 -3.57 2.52
C ARG A 55 8.99 -2.36 1.73
N LEU A 56 8.27 -1.44 2.37
CA LEU A 56 7.91 -0.16 1.77
C LEU A 56 8.90 0.89 2.24
N MET A 57 9.49 1.62 1.30
CA MET A 57 10.44 2.66 1.60
C MET A 57 9.87 4.01 1.20
N LEU A 58 9.64 4.89 2.17
CA LEU A 58 9.28 6.27 1.88
C LEU A 58 10.57 7.03 1.62
N THR A 59 10.62 7.73 0.49
CA THR A 59 11.84 8.42 0.09
C THR A 59 11.52 9.68 -0.71
N ARG A 60 12.37 10.68 -0.57
CA ARG A 60 12.28 11.87 -1.37
C ARG A 60 13.07 11.65 -2.67
N ALA A 61 12.47 12.08 -3.79
CA ALA A 61 13.13 11.94 -5.10
C ALA A 61 14.45 12.72 -5.12
N GLU A 62 15.51 12.08 -5.62
CA GLU A 62 16.83 12.71 -5.71
C GLU A 62 16.93 13.64 -6.91
N LYS A 63 16.11 13.42 -7.94
CA LYS A 63 16.11 14.21 -9.19
C LYS A 63 14.70 14.57 -9.57
N PRO A 64 14.49 15.74 -10.22
CA PRO A 64 13.15 16.14 -10.63
C PRO A 64 12.44 15.12 -11.52
N GLU A 65 13.17 14.36 -12.34
CA GLU A 65 12.57 13.36 -13.22
C GLU A 65 11.99 12.18 -12.45
N PHE A 66 12.42 11.98 -11.21
CA PHE A 66 11.89 10.90 -10.34
C PHE A 66 10.82 11.41 -9.39
N ASP A 67 10.53 12.72 -9.41
CA ASP A 67 9.54 13.32 -8.52
C ASP A 67 8.16 13.29 -9.18
N HIS A 68 7.52 12.13 -9.07
CA HIS A 68 6.19 11.89 -9.63
C HIS A 68 5.42 11.00 -8.66
N LEU A 69 4.10 10.97 -8.84
CA LEU A 69 3.27 10.11 -8.01
C LEU A 69 3.66 8.64 -8.18
N SER A 70 3.56 7.90 -7.10
CA SER A 70 3.92 6.49 -7.07
C SER A 70 2.86 5.63 -7.75
N SER A 71 3.22 4.41 -8.09
CA SER A 71 2.29 3.42 -8.59
C SER A 71 1.23 3.13 -7.54
N VAL A 72 0.06 2.70 -7.99
CA VAL A 72 -1.03 2.33 -7.09
C VAL A 72 -0.70 1.00 -6.42
N LEU A 73 -0.65 1.01 -5.09
CA LEU A 73 -0.48 -0.21 -4.32
C LEU A 73 -1.83 -0.62 -3.76
N TYR A 74 -2.10 -1.91 -3.79
CA TYR A 74 -3.36 -2.46 -3.28
C TYR A 74 -3.07 -3.21 -2.00
N PHE A 75 -3.61 -2.70 -0.89
CA PHE A 75 -3.41 -3.32 0.42
C PHE A 75 -4.58 -4.25 0.71
N ALA A 76 -4.27 -5.51 0.98
CA ALA A 76 -5.29 -6.51 1.28
C ALA A 76 -5.69 -6.44 2.74
N VAL A 77 -7.00 -6.43 3.00
CA VAL A 77 -7.55 -6.47 4.34
C VAL A 77 -8.61 -7.55 4.41
N ALA A 78 -8.83 -8.09 5.59
CA ALA A 78 -9.84 -9.13 5.79
C ALA A 78 -11.25 -8.55 5.71
N ASP A 79 -11.46 -7.38 6.31
CA ASP A 79 -12.77 -6.73 6.39
C ASP A 79 -12.64 -5.30 5.89
N ILE A 80 -13.01 -5.10 4.62
CA ILE A 80 -12.80 -3.81 3.96
C ILE A 80 -13.68 -2.70 4.55
N ARG A 81 -14.89 -3.03 5.01
CA ARG A 81 -15.76 -2.01 5.58
C ARG A 81 -15.25 -1.54 6.94
N SER A 82 -14.73 -2.45 7.74
CA SER A 82 -14.11 -2.10 9.01
C SER A 82 -12.86 -1.25 8.81
N ALA A 83 -12.00 -1.66 7.89
CA ALA A 83 -10.77 -0.91 7.57
C ALA A 83 -11.11 0.49 7.05
N PHE A 84 -12.08 0.57 6.12
CA PHE A 84 -12.54 1.83 5.56
C PHE A 84 -13.01 2.79 6.66
N GLY A 85 -13.86 2.30 7.58
CA GLY A 85 -14.39 3.13 8.65
C GLY A 85 -13.31 3.66 9.58
N LYS A 86 -12.38 2.79 9.98
CA LYS A 86 -11.29 3.18 10.86
C LYS A 86 -10.36 4.17 10.23
N MET A 87 -10.04 3.98 8.95
CA MET A 87 -9.18 4.89 8.23
C MET A 87 -9.85 6.25 8.03
N LYS A 88 -11.15 6.29 7.74
CA LYS A 88 -11.89 7.54 7.65
C LYS A 88 -11.86 8.30 8.98
N GLU A 89 -12.02 7.59 10.09
CA GLU A 89 -11.94 8.22 11.41
C GLU A 89 -10.56 8.82 11.66
N SER A 90 -9.53 8.24 11.08
CA SER A 90 -8.16 8.74 11.20
C SER A 90 -7.87 9.87 10.21
N GLY A 91 -8.84 10.31 9.43
CA GLY A 91 -8.68 11.43 8.52
C GLY A 91 -8.24 11.06 7.12
N VAL A 92 -8.25 9.78 6.77
CA VAL A 92 -7.86 9.36 5.42
C VAL A 92 -8.93 9.79 4.40
N HIS A 93 -8.47 10.38 3.30
CA HIS A 93 -9.35 10.80 2.22
C HIS A 93 -9.58 9.65 1.24
N PHE A 94 -10.84 9.20 1.13
CA PHE A 94 -11.22 8.16 0.17
C PHE A 94 -11.85 8.78 -1.07
N GLU A 95 -11.54 8.18 -2.22
CA GLU A 95 -12.12 8.59 -3.51
C GLU A 95 -13.53 8.04 -3.69
N ASP A 96 -13.84 6.92 -3.02
CA ASP A 96 -15.11 6.23 -3.16
C ASP A 96 -15.38 5.40 -1.91
N GLU A 97 -16.48 4.66 -1.90
CA GLU A 97 -16.79 3.70 -0.84
C GLU A 97 -16.51 2.29 -1.33
N PRO A 98 -16.29 1.34 -0.38
CA PRO A 98 -16.08 -0.06 -0.79
C PRO A 98 -17.20 -0.56 -1.69
N HIS A 99 -16.82 -1.17 -2.80
CA HIS A 99 -17.78 -1.68 -3.77
C HIS A 99 -17.27 -2.95 -4.42
N LEU A 100 -18.21 -3.73 -4.93
CA LEU A 100 -17.93 -4.99 -5.60
C LEU A 100 -17.26 -4.72 -6.95
N ILE A 101 -16.09 -5.29 -7.16
CA ILE A 101 -15.35 -5.19 -8.42
C ILE A 101 -15.69 -6.37 -9.33
N ALA A 102 -15.62 -7.58 -8.77
CA ALA A 102 -15.83 -8.79 -9.57
C ALA A 102 -16.25 -9.97 -8.71
N ARG A 103 -17.13 -10.80 -9.25
CA ARG A 103 -17.43 -12.10 -8.67
C ARG A 103 -16.48 -13.12 -9.25
N MET A 104 -15.59 -13.60 -8.40
CA MET A 104 -14.62 -14.61 -8.79
C MET A 104 -15.16 -15.99 -8.42
N PRO A 105 -14.58 -17.08 -8.96
CA PRO A 105 -15.09 -18.42 -8.65
C PRO A 105 -15.10 -18.77 -7.16
N ALA A 106 -14.08 -18.33 -6.41
CA ALA A 106 -13.95 -18.69 -5.00
C ALA A 106 -14.35 -17.58 -4.04
N HIS A 107 -14.44 -16.34 -4.52
CA HIS A 107 -14.69 -15.19 -3.64
C HIS A 107 -15.20 -13.99 -4.45
N ASP A 108 -15.69 -13.00 -3.73
CA ASP A 108 -16.04 -11.70 -4.31
C ASP A 108 -14.90 -10.73 -4.01
N LEU A 109 -14.47 -9.99 -5.03
CA LEU A 109 -13.42 -9.00 -4.90
C LEU A 109 -14.01 -7.63 -4.66
N TRP A 110 -13.68 -7.02 -3.53
CA TRP A 110 -14.12 -5.67 -3.15
C TRP A 110 -12.94 -4.74 -3.10
N MET A 111 -13.15 -3.49 -3.47
CA MET A 111 -12.11 -2.46 -3.44
C MET A 111 -12.66 -1.12 -3.06
N THR A 112 -11.75 -0.24 -2.56
CA THR A 112 -11.98 1.19 -2.45
C THR A 112 -10.61 1.86 -2.56
N PHE A 113 -10.61 3.14 -2.93
CA PHE A 113 -9.37 3.85 -3.19
C PHE A 113 -9.24 5.07 -2.29
N PHE A 114 -8.02 5.38 -1.90
CA PHE A 114 -7.73 6.51 -1.02
C PHE A 114 -6.45 7.20 -1.44
N ARG A 115 -6.22 8.39 -0.89
CA ARG A 115 -4.97 9.11 -1.11
C ARG A 115 -4.13 9.03 0.16
N ASP A 116 -2.82 8.82 0.00
CA ASP A 116 -1.93 8.92 1.14
C ASP A 116 -1.64 10.40 1.43
N SER A 117 -0.77 10.67 2.41
CA SER A 117 -0.46 12.05 2.83
C SER A 117 0.24 12.85 1.74
N GLU A 118 0.78 12.19 0.72
CA GLU A 118 1.52 12.82 -0.37
C GLU A 118 0.70 12.90 -1.66
N GLY A 119 -0.58 12.49 -1.61
CA GLY A 119 -1.44 12.51 -2.78
C GLY A 119 -1.33 11.28 -3.65
N ASN A 120 -0.54 10.28 -3.27
CA ASN A 120 -0.46 9.03 -4.02
C ASN A 120 -1.76 8.25 -3.90
N LEU A 121 -2.26 7.75 -5.03
CA LEU A 121 -3.47 6.91 -5.04
C LEU A 121 -3.11 5.51 -4.59
N MET A 122 -3.87 4.99 -3.63
CA MET A 122 -3.68 3.64 -3.08
C MET A 122 -5.02 2.93 -3.03
N GLY A 123 -5.00 1.61 -3.04
CA GLY A 123 -6.21 0.81 -2.97
C GLY A 123 -6.26 -0.07 -1.74
N LEU A 124 -7.46 -0.28 -1.23
CA LEU A 124 -7.76 -1.38 -0.31
C LEU A 124 -8.47 -2.44 -1.10
N MET A 125 -8.18 -3.71 -0.82
CA MET A 125 -8.87 -4.82 -1.44
C MET A 125 -9.20 -5.88 -0.42
N SER A 126 -10.29 -6.58 -0.65
CA SER A 126 -10.71 -7.68 0.20
C SER A 126 -11.29 -8.78 -0.68
N GLU A 127 -10.89 -10.01 -0.42
CA GLU A 127 -11.43 -11.18 -1.09
C GLU A 127 -12.36 -11.87 -0.11
N VAL A 128 -13.68 -11.69 -0.33
CA VAL A 128 -14.71 -12.14 0.59
C VAL A 128 -15.30 -13.45 0.07
N PRO A 129 -15.30 -14.53 0.88
CA PRO A 129 -15.94 -15.77 0.44
C PRO A 129 -17.38 -15.54 0.07
N HIS A 130 -17.88 -16.29 -0.92
CA HIS A 130 -19.27 -16.18 -1.32
C HIS A 130 -20.18 -16.56 -0.15
N ALA A 131 -21.23 -15.76 0.05
CA ALA A 131 -22.30 -16.11 0.97
C ALA A 131 -23.22 -17.10 0.26
N ASP A 132 -23.47 -18.24 0.86
CA ASP A 132 -24.36 -19.27 0.28
C ASP A 132 -25.78 -19.12 0.73
#